data_678408460a2247952d492c19a3065ad5
#
_entry.id   678408460a2247952d492c19a3065ad5
#
_cell.length_a   1.000
_cell.length_b   1.000
_cell.length_c   1.000
_cell.angle_alpha   90.00
_cell.angle_beta   90.00
_cell.angle_gamma   90.00
#
_symmetry.space_group_name_H-M   'P 1'
#
loop_
_entity.id
_entity.type
_entity.pdbx_description
1 polymer ?
#
loop_
_entity_poly.entity_id
_entity_poly.type
_entity_poly.pdbx_seq_one_letter_code
_entity_poly.pdbx_strand_id
1 'polypeptide(L)'
;MVTVNEDYLKQNLARNMRYLRLSRSPRISQTMLANKLGVTQKSISKYESGEMLPPLHILLAMAQCFGFTTDELLSETLPEKKGMNKNE
;
A
#
# COMPACT_ATOMS: atom_id res chain seq x y z
N MET A 1 17.73 21.66 4.97
CA MET A 1 16.62 21.08 5.70
C MET A 1 15.86 20.10 4.82
N VAL A 2 15.50 18.98 5.37
CA VAL A 2 14.67 18.00 4.64
C VAL A 2 13.23 18.22 5.02
N THR A 3 12.36 18.31 4.00
CA THR A 3 10.95 18.52 4.22
C THR A 3 10.16 17.39 3.57
N VAL A 4 9.26 16.81 4.34
CA VAL A 4 8.40 15.73 3.84
C VAL A 4 6.95 16.17 4.01
N ASN A 5 6.18 16.10 2.93
CA ASN A 5 4.78 16.52 2.93
C ASN A 5 3.90 15.32 3.23
N GLU A 6 3.22 15.38 4.37
CA GLU A 6 2.40 14.25 4.82
C GLU A 6 1.22 13.99 3.88
N ASP A 7 0.58 15.04 3.38
CA ASP A 7 -0.55 14.85 2.46
C ASP A 7 -0.12 14.19 1.17
N TYR A 8 1.05 14.55 0.67
CA TYR A 8 1.62 13.95 -0.51
C TYR A 8 1.81 12.44 -0.31
N LEU A 9 2.36 12.07 0.85
CA LEU A 9 2.58 10.66 1.17
C LEU A 9 1.26 9.90 1.32
N LYS A 10 0.26 10.52 1.95
CA LYS A 10 -1.04 9.90 2.10
C LYS A 10 -1.68 9.58 0.76
N GLN A 11 -1.60 10.51 -0.16
CA GLN A 11 -2.19 10.32 -1.48
C GLN A 11 -1.45 9.28 -2.29
N ASN A 12 -0.13 9.30 -2.22
CA ASN A 12 0.67 8.31 -2.93
C ASN A 12 0.38 6.91 -2.41
N LEU A 13 0.38 6.74 -1.09
CA LEU A 13 0.12 5.43 -0.51
C LEU A 13 -1.28 4.95 -0.84
N ALA A 14 -2.27 5.84 -0.74
CA ALA A 14 -3.66 5.49 -1.02
C ALA A 14 -3.80 4.92 -2.43
N ARG A 15 -3.25 5.64 -3.41
CA ARG A 15 -3.32 5.22 -4.80
C ARG A 15 -2.57 3.91 -5.03
N ASN A 16 -1.36 3.81 -4.47
CA ASN A 16 -0.52 2.66 -4.69
C ASN A 16 -1.10 1.40 -4.04
N MET A 17 -1.61 1.50 -2.82
CA MET A 17 -2.23 0.38 -2.14
C MET A 17 -3.42 -0.15 -2.93
N ARG A 18 -4.28 0.75 -3.35
CA ARG A 18 -5.48 0.36 -4.07
C ARG A 18 -5.11 -0.31 -5.39
N TYR A 19 -4.15 0.27 -6.11
CA TYR A 19 -3.70 -0.31 -7.37
C TYR A 19 -3.15 -1.72 -7.16
N LEU A 20 -2.28 -1.89 -6.16
CA LEU A 20 -1.66 -3.19 -5.91
C LEU A 20 -2.68 -4.23 -5.49
N ARG A 21 -3.62 -3.84 -4.64
CA ARG A 21 -4.65 -4.76 -4.19
C ARG A 21 -5.52 -5.24 -5.34
N LEU A 22 -5.92 -4.32 -6.20
CA LEU A 22 -6.84 -4.63 -7.29
C LEU A 22 -6.16 -5.30 -8.48
N SER A 23 -4.83 -5.16 -8.59
CA SER A 23 -4.11 -5.75 -9.73
C SER A 23 -3.65 -7.18 -9.45
N ARG A 24 -3.87 -7.70 -8.24
CA ARG A 24 -3.57 -9.10 -7.96
C ARG A 24 -4.56 -10.02 -8.67
N SER A 25 -4.11 -11.22 -8.94
CA SER A 25 -4.96 -12.22 -9.60
C SER A 25 -4.93 -13.49 -8.76
N PRO A 26 -6.01 -13.77 -8.02
CA PRO A 26 -7.24 -13.00 -7.92
C PRO A 26 -7.06 -11.72 -7.11
N ARG A 27 -8.00 -10.80 -7.30
CA ARG A 27 -7.97 -9.54 -6.56
C ARG A 27 -8.09 -9.79 -5.07
N ILE A 28 -7.45 -8.90 -4.31
CA ILE A 28 -7.51 -8.96 -2.85
C ILE A 28 -8.48 -7.90 -2.37
N SER A 29 -9.51 -8.31 -1.60
CA SER A 29 -10.45 -7.36 -1.03
C SER A 29 -9.80 -6.60 0.11
N GLN A 30 -10.42 -5.48 0.50
CA GLN A 30 -9.94 -4.74 1.67
C GLN A 30 -9.96 -5.61 2.92
N THR A 31 -11.00 -6.43 3.07
CA THR A 31 -11.10 -7.33 4.22
C THR A 31 -9.98 -8.36 4.23
N MET A 32 -9.66 -8.92 3.07
CA MET A 32 -8.57 -9.89 2.98
C MET A 32 -7.24 -9.24 3.32
N LEU A 33 -7.01 -8.03 2.83
CA LEU A 33 -5.77 -7.32 3.14
C LEU A 33 -5.69 -7.00 4.62
N ALA A 34 -6.81 -6.56 5.19
CA ALA A 34 -6.88 -6.26 6.62
C ALA A 34 -6.49 -7.48 7.45
N ASN A 35 -7.01 -8.65 7.08
CA ASN A 35 -6.69 -9.88 7.78
C ASN A 35 -5.20 -10.21 7.66
N LYS A 36 -4.63 -10.02 6.49
CA LYS A 36 -3.20 -10.30 6.28
C LYS A 36 -2.33 -9.38 7.13
N LEU A 37 -2.76 -8.15 7.33
CA LEU A 37 -1.96 -7.15 8.04
C LEU A 37 -2.29 -7.05 9.53
N GLY A 38 -3.34 -7.76 9.98
CA GLY A 38 -3.73 -7.70 11.39
C GLY A 38 -4.39 -6.40 11.78
N VAL A 39 -5.09 -5.77 10.85
CA VAL A 39 -5.81 -4.52 11.12
C VAL A 39 -7.27 -4.71 10.71
N THR A 40 -8.09 -3.67 10.91
CA THR A 40 -9.50 -3.74 10.54
C THR A 40 -9.69 -3.31 9.09
N GLN A 41 -10.79 -3.76 8.48
CA GLN A 41 -11.14 -3.32 7.13
C GLN A 41 -11.33 -1.79 7.11
N LYS A 42 -11.88 -1.24 8.19
CA LYS A 42 -12.07 0.20 8.30
C LYS A 42 -10.73 0.94 8.23
N SER A 43 -9.69 0.39 8.86
CA SER A 43 -8.35 0.97 8.77
C SER A 43 -7.84 0.96 7.34
N ILE A 44 -8.00 -0.17 6.64
CA ILE A 44 -7.58 -0.25 5.24
C ILE A 44 -8.31 0.81 4.41
N SER A 45 -9.61 0.95 4.63
CA SER A 45 -10.40 1.95 3.91
C SER A 45 -9.86 3.36 4.13
N LYS A 46 -9.47 3.68 5.36
CA LYS A 46 -8.92 5.00 5.66
C LYS A 46 -7.57 5.21 5.01
N TYR A 47 -6.74 4.18 4.95
CA TYR A 47 -5.45 4.29 4.27
C TYR A 47 -5.66 4.50 2.77
N GLU A 48 -6.62 3.80 2.17
CA GLU A 48 -6.87 3.88 0.73
C GLU A 48 -7.62 5.14 0.32
N SER A 49 -8.24 5.82 1.26
CA SER A 49 -8.89 7.10 0.97
C SER A 49 -7.94 8.29 1.13
N GLY A 50 -6.75 8.04 1.65
CA GLY A 50 -5.79 9.11 1.91
C GLY A 50 -6.08 9.86 3.19
N GLU A 51 -6.95 9.30 4.04
CA GLU A 51 -7.36 9.96 5.27
C GLU A 51 -6.26 9.92 6.31
N MET A 52 -5.51 8.83 6.36
CA MET A 52 -4.44 8.68 7.34
C MET A 52 -3.37 7.73 6.84
N LEU A 53 -2.17 7.89 7.39
CA LEU A 53 -1.07 6.96 7.14
C LEU A 53 -1.12 5.84 8.18
N PRO A 54 -0.74 4.63 7.79
CA PRO A 54 -0.65 3.54 8.76
C PRO A 54 0.54 3.73 9.69
N PRO A 55 0.51 3.10 10.86
CA PRO A 55 1.70 3.05 11.71
C PRO A 55 2.86 2.39 10.97
N LEU A 56 4.07 2.69 11.42
CA LEU A 56 5.27 2.24 10.72
C LEU A 56 5.29 0.72 10.52
N HIS A 57 4.96 -0.04 11.57
CA HIS A 57 5.04 -1.51 11.45
C HIS A 57 4.01 -2.06 10.45
N ILE A 58 2.87 -1.39 10.31
CA ILE A 58 1.86 -1.79 9.32
C ILE A 58 2.34 -1.42 7.92
N LEU A 59 2.95 -0.26 7.78
CA LEU A 59 3.51 0.15 6.49
C LEU A 59 4.57 -0.85 6.02
N LEU A 60 5.44 -1.29 6.92
CA LEU A 60 6.45 -2.30 6.60
C LEU A 60 5.81 -3.62 6.18
N ALA A 61 4.75 -4.02 6.89
CA ALA A 61 4.04 -5.25 6.55
C ALA A 61 3.39 -5.15 5.18
N MET A 62 2.83 -3.99 4.85
CA MET A 62 2.27 -3.76 3.51
C MET A 62 3.35 -3.93 2.44
N ALA A 63 4.49 -3.31 2.66
CA ALA A 63 5.59 -3.38 1.71
C ALA A 63 5.99 -4.83 1.47
N GLN A 64 6.14 -5.59 2.54
CA GLN A 64 6.50 -7.00 2.43
C GLN A 64 5.41 -7.80 1.72
N CYS A 65 4.16 -7.49 2.03
CA CYS A 65 3.03 -8.19 1.44
C CYS A 65 3.01 -8.03 -0.08
N PHE A 66 3.33 -6.85 -0.57
CA PHE A 66 3.26 -6.55 -2.00
C PHE A 66 4.61 -6.63 -2.71
N GLY A 67 5.70 -6.86 -1.99
CA GLY A 67 7.01 -7.01 -2.60
C GLY A 67 7.66 -5.69 -3.00
N PHE A 68 7.36 -4.64 -2.25
CA PHE A 68 7.95 -3.31 -2.48
C PHE A 68 8.62 -2.84 -1.20
N THR A 69 9.45 -1.81 -1.32
CA THR A 69 9.98 -1.11 -0.15
C THR A 69 8.97 -0.08 0.31
N THR A 70 9.12 0.39 1.55
CA THR A 70 8.25 1.46 2.05
C THR A 70 8.41 2.72 1.21
N ASP A 71 9.64 3.05 0.81
CA ASP A 71 9.88 4.21 -0.04
C ASP A 71 9.13 4.09 -1.35
N GLU A 72 9.12 2.89 -1.94
CA GLU A 72 8.42 2.67 -3.20
C GLU A 72 6.92 2.81 -3.03
N LEU A 73 6.38 2.29 -1.93
CA LEU A 73 4.93 2.42 -1.67
C LEU A 73 4.52 3.88 -1.50
N LEU A 74 5.42 4.70 -1.00
CA LEU A 74 5.12 6.11 -0.74
C LEU A 74 5.48 7.00 -1.92
N SER A 75 5.99 6.42 -2.99
CA SER A 75 6.42 7.20 -4.16
C SER A 75 5.23 7.58 -5.02
N GLU A 76 5.44 8.58 -5.85
CA GLU A 76 4.42 9.07 -6.75
C GLU A 76 4.02 8.03 -7.78
N THR A 77 4.97 7.23 -8.22
CA THR A 77 4.76 6.19 -9.22
C THR A 77 5.45 4.92 -8.75
N LEU A 78 4.70 3.83 -8.67
CA LEU A 78 5.28 2.54 -8.32
C LEU A 78 6.25 2.10 -9.41
N PRO A 79 7.43 1.62 -9.01
CA PRO A 79 8.33 1.06 -10.01
C PRO A 79 7.80 -0.28 -10.51
N GLU A 80 8.13 -0.59 -11.75
CA GLU A 80 7.78 -1.89 -12.31
C GLU A 80 8.69 -2.94 -11.71
N LYS A 81 8.09 -4.00 -11.19
CA LYS A 81 8.85 -5.10 -10.59
C LYS A 81 8.86 -6.29 -11.52
N LYS A 82 10.05 -6.76 -11.83
CA LYS A 82 10.18 -7.91 -12.69
C LYS A 82 9.52 -9.12 -12.04
N GLY A 83 8.68 -9.81 -12.79
CA GLY A 83 7.96 -10.96 -12.28
C GLY A 83 6.70 -10.63 -11.52
N MET A 84 6.50 -9.38 -11.23
CA MET A 84 5.38 -8.96 -10.40
C MET A 84 4.04 -9.21 -11.07
N ASN A 85 3.96 -8.93 -12.37
CA ASN A 85 2.72 -9.03 -13.13
C ASN A 85 2.57 -10.35 -13.85
N LYS A 86 3.50 -11.21 -13.66
CA LYS A 86 3.43 -12.52 -14.32
C LYS A 86 2.61 -13.46 -13.46
N ASN A 87 2.07 -14.47 -14.11
CA ASN A 87 1.28 -15.47 -13.41
C ASN A 87 2.14 -16.66 -13.07
N GLU A 88 3.24 -16.36 -12.47
CA GLU A 88 4.12 -17.42 -12.01
C GLU A 88 3.51 -18.19 -10.89
#